data_df54faa21ee39945c40c6126d648ef20
#
_entry.id   df54faa21ee39945c40c6126d648ef20
#
_cell.length_a   1.000
_cell.length_b   1.000
_cell.length_c   1.000
_cell.angle_alpha   90.00
_cell.angle_beta   90.00
_cell.angle_gamma   90.00
#
_symmetry.space_group_name_H-M   'P 1'
#
loop_
_entity.id
_entity.type
_entity.pdbx_description
1 polymer ?
#
loop_
_entity_poly.entity_id
_entity_poly.type
_entity_poly.pdbx_seq_one_letter_code
_entity_poly.pdbx_strand_id
1 'polypeptide(L)'
;MNAPTPRRGLDLRLAHALKGEFAELRLSGPTAGVAFRAALASVLSMIVAMALHLDEPYWAAITAVSIVVPDVSTSFVRSVDRCLGTVSGAALGYFGARFVDEPLMFQLICASAVAFGIYGTERSVHGYAVLLGAVTVVLVMFGALEAPGDGLRLAVYRSMEIMVGVGVSYLVQVALAPVAQPASVSAKPGIFADPVDEDLLAIAVTGGLAVACIPLIWEALDLPGLGQTPITAFVILLAMRRGPAWVAVNRVAGCVLGGAYGLLSMRFVGDAFAVWIALLFGGLYVSCYVKERDGEASYTGHQAAVAIIMSMVQGLAPSPDILPAIERLVGMIGGIAVVIVAQAAAAPLVSRAISAALGSGGGAMPDPRRSGEGERRGVPRRGDLA
;
A
#
# COMPACT_ATOMS: atom_id res chain seq x y z
N MET A 1 -22.48 24.02 -11.88
CA MET A 1 -21.06 24.17 -12.20
C MET A 1 -20.40 24.78 -10.97
N ASN A 2 -19.90 23.96 -10.04
CA ASN A 2 -19.15 24.45 -8.88
C ASN A 2 -17.67 24.40 -9.23
N ALA A 3 -17.00 25.54 -9.18
CA ALA A 3 -15.59 25.69 -9.45
C ALA A 3 -14.75 24.83 -8.49
N PRO A 4 -13.61 24.23 -8.93
CA PRO A 4 -12.75 23.47 -8.05
C PRO A 4 -12.11 24.40 -7.03
N THR A 5 -12.27 24.09 -5.75
CA THR A 5 -11.64 24.78 -4.63
C THR A 5 -10.10 24.76 -4.78
N PRO A 6 -9.42 25.87 -4.55
CA PRO A 6 -8.00 26.04 -4.87
C PRO A 6 -7.10 25.17 -3.99
N ARG A 7 -6.01 24.66 -4.59
CA ARG A 7 -4.96 23.81 -4.02
C ARG A 7 -4.33 24.32 -2.70
N ARG A 8 -4.47 25.59 -2.35
CA ARG A 8 -4.03 26.18 -1.09
C ARG A 8 -4.70 25.61 0.18
N GLY A 9 -5.75 24.81 0.04
CA GLY A 9 -6.44 24.20 1.18
C GLY A 9 -5.89 22.87 1.66
N LEU A 10 -5.15 22.11 0.84
CA LEU A 10 -4.68 20.76 1.21
C LEU A 10 -3.58 20.77 2.28
N ASP A 11 -2.57 21.65 2.11
CA ASP A 11 -1.44 21.76 3.03
C ASP A 11 -1.90 22.28 4.40
N LEU A 12 -2.82 23.26 4.40
CA LEU A 12 -3.40 23.80 5.62
C LEU A 12 -4.30 22.79 6.34
N ARG A 13 -5.06 21.98 5.60
CA ARG A 13 -5.90 20.91 6.18
C ARG A 13 -5.01 19.86 6.85
N LEU A 14 -3.94 19.41 6.20
CA LEU A 14 -3.03 18.43 6.78
C LEU A 14 -2.31 19.01 8.01
N ALA A 15 -1.85 20.26 7.97
CA ALA A 15 -1.21 20.91 9.11
C ALA A 15 -2.17 21.04 10.30
N HIS A 16 -3.44 21.38 10.07
CA HIS A 16 -4.46 21.42 11.12
C HIS A 16 -4.78 20.03 11.67
N ALA A 17 -4.90 19.02 10.81
CA ALA A 17 -5.13 17.64 11.22
C ALA A 17 -3.96 17.15 12.10
N LEU A 18 -2.72 17.31 11.67
CA LEU A 18 -1.53 16.92 12.45
C LEU A 18 -1.44 17.68 13.78
N LYS A 19 -1.69 18.99 13.78
CA LYS A 19 -1.69 19.76 15.01
C LYS A 19 -2.73 19.27 16.02
N GLY A 20 -3.93 18.91 15.57
CA GLY A 20 -4.96 18.31 16.40
C GLY A 20 -4.51 16.95 16.96
N GLU A 21 -3.89 16.10 16.13
CA GLU A 21 -3.40 14.79 16.54
C GLU A 21 -2.31 14.89 17.62
N PHE A 22 -1.34 15.81 17.46
CA PHE A 22 -0.30 16.02 18.46
C PHE A 22 -0.82 16.66 19.76
N ALA A 23 -1.81 17.55 19.68
CA ALA A 23 -2.39 18.17 20.88
C ALA A 23 -3.19 17.16 21.75
N GLU A 24 -3.68 16.07 21.15
CA GLU A 24 -4.45 15.02 21.81
C GLU A 24 -3.63 13.75 22.10
N LEU A 25 -2.30 13.80 21.93
CA LEU A 25 -1.43 12.66 22.24
C LEU A 25 -1.57 12.28 23.72
N ARG A 26 -2.04 11.06 23.97
CA ARG A 26 -2.20 10.50 25.31
C ARG A 26 -1.36 9.27 25.48
N LEU A 27 -0.72 9.10 26.64
CA LEU A 27 0.05 7.90 26.98
C LEU A 27 -0.85 6.74 27.48
N SER A 28 -2.15 6.95 27.57
CA SER A 28 -3.13 5.96 28.06
C SER A 28 -4.35 5.90 27.15
N GLY A 29 -5.02 4.76 27.15
CA GLY A 29 -6.23 4.52 26.36
C GLY A 29 -6.03 3.48 25.24
N PRO A 30 -7.11 3.12 24.54
CA PRO A 30 -7.10 2.06 23.53
C PRO A 30 -6.10 2.32 22.42
N THR A 31 -6.10 3.51 21.85
CA THR A 31 -5.17 3.95 20.78
C THR A 31 -3.71 3.87 21.23
N ALA A 32 -3.41 4.33 22.45
CA ALA A 32 -2.07 4.25 23.03
C ALA A 32 -1.61 2.80 23.19
N GLY A 33 -2.52 1.90 23.61
CA GLY A 33 -2.23 0.48 23.73
C GLY A 33 -1.90 -0.19 22.40
N VAL A 34 -2.62 0.14 21.33
CA VAL A 34 -2.32 -0.38 19.98
C VAL A 34 -1.00 0.18 19.46
N ALA A 35 -0.78 1.50 19.61
CA ALA A 35 0.47 2.15 19.21
C ALA A 35 1.68 1.56 19.92
N PHE A 36 1.55 1.30 21.23
CA PHE A 36 2.59 0.63 22.02
C PHE A 36 2.91 -0.77 21.49
N ARG A 37 1.90 -1.61 21.25
CA ARG A 37 2.09 -2.95 20.69
C ARG A 37 2.73 -2.92 19.31
N ALA A 38 2.30 -2.00 18.45
CA ALA A 38 2.86 -1.84 17.10
C ALA A 38 4.33 -1.42 17.15
N ALA A 39 4.69 -0.43 17.99
CA ALA A 39 6.06 0.02 18.16
C ALA A 39 6.94 -1.08 18.77
N LEU A 40 6.46 -1.76 19.82
CA LEU A 40 7.17 -2.86 20.46
C LEU A 40 7.40 -4.03 19.50
N ALA A 41 6.36 -4.46 18.80
CA ALA A 41 6.44 -5.53 17.81
C ALA A 41 7.42 -5.18 16.70
N SER A 42 7.43 -3.93 16.24
CA SER A 42 8.34 -3.45 15.19
C SER A 42 9.80 -3.52 15.63
N VAL A 43 10.10 -2.98 16.81
CA VAL A 43 11.47 -3.01 17.37
C VAL A 43 11.94 -4.45 17.62
N LEU A 44 11.09 -5.30 18.22
CA LEU A 44 11.43 -6.70 18.46
C LEU A 44 11.62 -7.48 17.15
N SER A 45 10.76 -7.25 16.15
CA SER A 45 10.90 -7.89 14.83
C SER A 45 12.22 -7.54 14.16
N MET A 46 12.62 -6.26 14.25
CA MET A 46 13.91 -5.80 13.76
C MET A 46 15.06 -6.51 14.47
N ILE A 47 15.05 -6.54 15.81
CA ILE A 47 16.11 -7.18 16.61
C ILE A 47 16.22 -8.67 16.24
N VAL A 48 15.12 -9.39 16.12
CA VAL A 48 15.11 -10.80 15.73
C VAL A 48 15.65 -10.97 14.31
N ALA A 49 15.25 -10.14 13.36
CA ALA A 49 15.75 -10.20 11.99
C ALA A 49 17.27 -9.93 11.93
N MET A 50 17.76 -8.96 12.70
CA MET A 50 19.20 -8.69 12.83
C MET A 50 19.96 -9.87 13.47
N ALA A 51 19.39 -10.49 14.51
CA ALA A 51 19.98 -11.66 15.16
C ALA A 51 20.05 -12.88 14.25
N LEU A 52 19.13 -12.99 13.30
CA LEU A 52 19.11 -14.00 12.23
C LEU A 52 19.97 -13.62 11.02
N HIS A 53 20.65 -12.48 11.06
CA HIS A 53 21.48 -11.94 9.96
C HIS A 53 20.74 -11.83 8.63
N LEU A 54 19.47 -11.39 8.68
CA LEU A 54 18.70 -11.12 7.47
C LEU A 54 19.17 -9.80 6.83
N ASP A 55 19.14 -9.74 5.49
CA ASP A 55 19.76 -8.65 4.73
C ASP A 55 19.08 -7.29 4.99
N GLU A 56 17.75 -7.28 5.08
CA GLU A 56 16.92 -6.06 5.17
C GLU A 56 15.97 -6.10 6.37
N PRO A 57 16.49 -6.07 7.64
CA PRO A 57 15.68 -6.23 8.86
C PRO A 57 14.55 -5.19 8.98
N TYR A 58 14.62 -4.08 8.27
CA TYR A 58 13.56 -3.08 8.22
C TYR A 58 12.23 -3.63 7.67
N TRP A 59 12.23 -4.68 6.83
CA TRP A 59 10.99 -5.27 6.35
C TRP A 59 10.23 -6.03 7.43
N ALA A 60 10.93 -6.66 8.35
CA ALA A 60 10.30 -7.27 9.52
C ALA A 60 9.62 -6.20 10.39
N ALA A 61 10.30 -5.07 10.63
CA ALA A 61 9.76 -3.95 11.38
C ALA A 61 8.54 -3.30 10.69
N ILE A 62 8.61 -3.04 9.37
CA ILE A 62 7.50 -2.51 8.57
C ILE A 62 6.31 -3.47 8.59
N THR A 63 6.56 -4.78 8.56
CA THR A 63 5.51 -5.80 8.68
C THR A 63 4.73 -5.64 9.97
N ALA A 64 5.42 -5.48 11.10
CA ALA A 64 4.81 -5.28 12.40
C ALA A 64 3.90 -4.05 12.44
N VAL A 65 4.38 -2.90 11.97
CA VAL A 65 3.57 -1.67 11.87
C VAL A 65 2.31 -1.87 11.02
N SER A 66 2.40 -2.69 9.98
CA SER A 66 1.30 -2.88 9.02
C SER A 66 0.20 -3.82 9.49
N ILE A 67 0.56 -4.86 10.27
CA ILE A 67 -0.40 -5.92 10.67
C ILE A 67 -0.96 -5.74 12.06
N VAL A 68 -0.27 -5.03 12.97
CA VAL A 68 -0.79 -4.74 14.29
C VAL A 68 -1.93 -3.74 14.19
N VAL A 69 -3.13 -4.17 14.59
CA VAL A 69 -4.38 -3.39 14.62
C VAL A 69 -5.10 -3.67 15.94
N PRO A 70 -6.16 -2.90 16.29
CA PRO A 70 -6.86 -3.08 17.55
C PRO A 70 -7.39 -4.51 17.78
N ASP A 71 -7.93 -5.13 16.75
CA ASP A 71 -8.51 -6.48 16.82
C ASP A 71 -7.49 -7.57 16.44
N VAL A 72 -7.32 -8.56 17.35
CA VAL A 72 -6.37 -9.67 17.17
C VAL A 72 -6.78 -10.59 16.02
N SER A 73 -8.07 -10.84 15.83
CA SER A 73 -8.57 -11.70 14.76
C SER A 73 -8.26 -11.08 13.38
N THR A 74 -8.47 -9.78 13.23
CA THR A 74 -8.12 -9.04 12.03
C THR A 74 -6.60 -9.04 11.81
N SER A 75 -5.79 -8.88 12.88
CA SER A 75 -4.33 -9.00 12.79
C SER A 75 -3.90 -10.38 12.33
N PHE A 76 -4.56 -11.45 12.79
CA PHE A 76 -4.26 -12.82 12.37
C PHE A 76 -4.55 -13.02 10.88
N VAL A 77 -5.73 -12.62 10.39
CA VAL A 77 -6.08 -12.73 8.97
C VAL A 77 -5.09 -11.94 8.10
N ARG A 78 -4.76 -10.71 8.49
CA ARG A 78 -3.73 -9.90 7.80
C ARG A 78 -2.35 -10.57 7.83
N SER A 79 -2.01 -11.25 8.90
CA SER A 79 -0.76 -12.00 9.04
C SER A 79 -0.68 -13.15 8.05
N VAL A 80 -1.75 -13.95 7.95
CA VAL A 80 -1.85 -15.06 7.00
C VAL A 80 -1.82 -14.53 5.57
N ASP A 81 -2.62 -13.53 5.24
CA ASP A 81 -2.64 -12.91 3.92
C ASP A 81 -1.26 -12.36 3.54
N ARG A 82 -0.55 -11.74 4.49
CA ARG A 82 0.80 -11.21 4.25
C ARG A 82 1.81 -12.31 3.95
N CYS A 83 1.81 -13.39 4.71
CA CYS A 83 2.69 -14.54 4.46
C CYS A 83 2.39 -15.17 3.10
N LEU A 84 1.12 -15.49 2.83
CA LEU A 84 0.72 -16.14 1.58
C LEU A 84 1.04 -15.25 0.36
N GLY A 85 0.69 -13.97 0.42
CA GLY A 85 0.97 -13.03 -0.65
C GLY A 85 2.48 -12.89 -0.90
N THR A 86 3.26 -12.67 0.15
CA THR A 86 4.72 -12.47 -0.01
C THR A 86 5.41 -13.73 -0.52
N VAL A 87 5.15 -14.91 0.06
CA VAL A 87 5.82 -16.15 -0.34
C VAL A 87 5.44 -16.53 -1.78
N SER A 88 4.15 -16.47 -2.15
CA SER A 88 3.72 -16.75 -3.52
C SER A 88 4.26 -15.71 -4.50
N GLY A 89 4.24 -14.43 -4.13
CA GLY A 89 4.78 -13.35 -4.96
C GLY A 89 6.30 -13.46 -5.14
N ALA A 90 7.04 -13.80 -4.08
CA ALA A 90 8.49 -14.01 -4.14
C ALA A 90 8.85 -15.19 -5.05
N ALA A 91 8.13 -16.31 -4.96
CA ALA A 91 8.33 -17.44 -5.83
C ALA A 91 8.04 -17.09 -7.31
N LEU A 92 6.90 -16.47 -7.59
CA LEU A 92 6.55 -16.07 -8.96
C LEU A 92 7.53 -15.02 -9.51
N GLY A 93 7.94 -14.04 -8.70
CA GLY A 93 8.92 -13.04 -9.09
C GLY A 93 10.30 -13.64 -9.39
N TYR A 94 10.75 -14.59 -8.56
CA TYR A 94 11.99 -15.33 -8.81
C TYR A 94 11.94 -16.13 -10.12
N PHE A 95 10.87 -16.90 -10.33
CA PHE A 95 10.72 -17.65 -11.58
C PHE A 95 10.61 -16.72 -12.79
N GLY A 96 9.89 -15.60 -12.69
CA GLY A 96 9.84 -14.58 -13.71
C GLY A 96 11.24 -14.02 -14.05
N ALA A 97 12.00 -13.62 -13.04
CA ALA A 97 13.35 -13.09 -13.22
C ALA A 97 14.36 -14.13 -13.71
N ARG A 98 14.18 -15.43 -13.35
CA ARG A 98 15.13 -16.51 -13.68
C ARG A 98 14.97 -17.08 -15.06
N PHE A 99 13.73 -17.14 -15.58
CA PHE A 99 13.41 -17.84 -16.82
C PHE A 99 12.95 -16.93 -17.96
N VAL A 100 12.85 -15.63 -17.72
CA VAL A 100 12.42 -14.65 -18.72
C VAL A 100 13.57 -13.69 -19.02
N ASP A 101 14.27 -13.96 -20.11
CA ASP A 101 15.37 -13.11 -20.60
C ASP A 101 14.88 -12.03 -21.56
N GLU A 102 13.68 -12.19 -22.14
CA GLU A 102 13.13 -11.27 -23.12
C GLU A 102 12.51 -10.03 -22.42
N PRO A 103 13.01 -8.80 -22.69
CA PRO A 103 12.55 -7.59 -22.01
C PRO A 103 11.05 -7.33 -22.12
N LEU A 104 10.44 -7.61 -23.29
CA LEU A 104 9.00 -7.42 -23.46
C LEU A 104 8.19 -8.39 -22.58
N MET A 105 8.61 -9.65 -22.49
CA MET A 105 7.94 -10.65 -21.64
C MET A 105 8.08 -10.28 -20.17
N PHE A 106 9.26 -9.81 -19.74
CA PHE A 106 9.49 -9.28 -18.39
C PHE A 106 8.49 -8.17 -18.05
N GLN A 107 8.35 -7.19 -18.95
CA GLN A 107 7.40 -6.08 -18.77
C GLN A 107 5.94 -6.56 -18.74
N LEU A 108 5.56 -7.52 -19.59
CA LEU A 108 4.21 -8.08 -19.61
C LEU A 108 3.87 -8.83 -18.30
N ILE A 109 4.83 -9.55 -17.74
CA ILE A 109 4.65 -10.21 -16.42
C ILE A 109 4.43 -9.17 -15.34
N CYS A 110 5.26 -8.12 -15.27
CA CYS A 110 5.11 -7.04 -14.33
C CYS A 110 3.76 -6.32 -14.50
N ALA A 111 3.38 -5.98 -15.75
CA ALA A 111 2.10 -5.36 -16.05
C ALA A 111 0.92 -6.22 -15.60
N SER A 112 0.97 -7.52 -15.89
CA SER A 112 -0.08 -8.48 -15.52
C SER A 112 -0.18 -8.66 -14.01
N ALA A 113 0.95 -8.75 -13.32
CA ALA A 113 0.99 -8.84 -11.85
C ALA A 113 0.35 -7.61 -11.19
N VAL A 114 0.67 -6.41 -11.69
CA VAL A 114 0.08 -5.15 -11.19
C VAL A 114 -1.41 -5.09 -11.47
N ALA A 115 -1.82 -5.37 -12.72
CA ALA A 115 -3.22 -5.32 -13.11
C ALA A 115 -4.06 -6.32 -12.29
N PHE A 116 -3.59 -7.55 -12.15
CA PHE A 116 -4.22 -8.56 -11.30
C PHE A 116 -4.24 -8.13 -9.82
N GLY A 117 -3.13 -7.55 -9.33
CA GLY A 117 -3.01 -7.06 -7.96
C GLY A 117 -4.03 -5.97 -7.64
N ILE A 118 -4.17 -4.96 -8.49
CA ILE A 118 -5.12 -3.86 -8.28
C ILE A 118 -6.57 -4.35 -8.37
N TYR A 119 -6.89 -5.10 -9.43
CA TYR A 119 -8.24 -5.62 -9.63
C TYR A 119 -8.65 -6.60 -8.52
N GLY A 120 -7.78 -7.56 -8.21
CA GLY A 120 -8.05 -8.59 -7.22
C GLY A 120 -8.11 -8.06 -5.78
N THR A 121 -7.36 -7.02 -5.44
CA THR A 121 -7.42 -6.38 -4.11
C THR A 121 -8.82 -5.87 -3.77
N GLU A 122 -9.51 -5.27 -4.72
CA GLU A 122 -10.86 -4.72 -4.51
C GLU A 122 -11.94 -5.82 -4.56
N ARG A 123 -11.71 -6.91 -5.26
CA ARG A 123 -12.72 -7.95 -5.49
C ARG A 123 -12.55 -9.23 -4.66
N SER A 124 -11.37 -9.50 -4.13
CA SER A 124 -11.11 -10.70 -3.31
C SER A 124 -11.32 -10.45 -1.83
N VAL A 125 -11.84 -11.45 -1.11
CA VAL A 125 -11.87 -11.46 0.36
C VAL A 125 -10.46 -11.45 0.93
N HIS A 126 -9.49 -12.08 0.24
CA HIS A 126 -8.06 -12.06 0.54
C HIS A 126 -7.32 -10.97 -0.27
N GLY A 127 -7.97 -9.82 -0.50
CA GLY A 127 -7.41 -8.74 -1.30
C GLY A 127 -6.04 -8.26 -0.82
N TYR A 128 -5.78 -8.34 0.49
CA TYR A 128 -4.49 -7.99 1.06
C TYR A 128 -3.37 -8.97 0.63
N ALA A 129 -3.66 -10.27 0.55
CA ALA A 129 -2.71 -11.26 0.02
C ALA A 129 -2.44 -11.04 -1.47
N VAL A 130 -3.49 -10.76 -2.26
CA VAL A 130 -3.36 -10.48 -3.70
C VAL A 130 -2.49 -9.25 -3.94
N LEU A 131 -2.73 -8.16 -3.19
CA LEU A 131 -1.92 -6.95 -3.25
C LEU A 131 -0.45 -7.23 -2.98
N LEU A 132 -0.17 -7.89 -1.85
CA LEU A 132 1.21 -8.13 -1.42
C LEU A 132 1.93 -9.12 -2.35
N GLY A 133 1.20 -10.10 -2.89
CA GLY A 133 1.73 -10.99 -3.92
C GLY A 133 2.19 -10.21 -5.16
N ALA A 134 1.32 -9.39 -5.70
CA ALA A 134 1.63 -8.58 -6.88
C ALA A 134 2.79 -7.59 -6.63
N VAL A 135 2.78 -6.89 -5.48
CA VAL A 135 3.88 -6.01 -5.09
C VAL A 135 5.19 -6.79 -4.98
N THR A 136 5.18 -7.98 -4.38
CA THR A 136 6.38 -8.78 -4.18
C THR A 136 6.92 -9.33 -5.50
N VAL A 137 6.05 -9.75 -6.44
CA VAL A 137 6.47 -10.14 -7.81
C VAL A 137 7.31 -9.03 -8.42
N VAL A 138 6.76 -7.80 -8.46
CA VAL A 138 7.44 -6.66 -9.08
C VAL A 138 8.74 -6.30 -8.34
N LEU A 139 8.73 -6.32 -7.00
CA LEU A 139 9.94 -6.01 -6.22
C LEU A 139 11.07 -7.03 -6.47
N VAL A 140 10.75 -8.31 -6.53
CA VAL A 140 11.76 -9.35 -6.80
C VAL A 140 12.26 -9.26 -8.24
N MET A 141 11.38 -9.02 -9.21
CA MET A 141 11.77 -8.86 -10.60
C MET A 141 12.63 -7.60 -10.81
N PHE A 142 12.26 -6.47 -10.22
CA PHE A 142 13.03 -5.22 -10.33
C PHE A 142 14.38 -5.33 -9.58
N GLY A 143 14.39 -5.95 -8.39
CA GLY A 143 15.62 -6.19 -7.66
C GLY A 143 16.60 -7.12 -8.40
N ALA A 144 16.08 -8.06 -9.17
CA ALA A 144 16.92 -8.90 -10.04
C ALA A 144 17.52 -8.12 -11.22
N LEU A 145 16.94 -6.99 -11.65
CA LEU A 145 17.58 -6.09 -12.63
C LEU A 145 18.73 -5.30 -11.99
N GLU A 146 18.55 -4.85 -10.73
CA GLU A 146 19.58 -4.10 -9.99
C GLU A 146 20.76 -5.00 -9.58
N ALA A 147 20.48 -6.27 -9.22
CA ALA A 147 21.47 -7.26 -8.82
C ALA A 147 21.27 -8.60 -9.56
N PRO A 148 21.75 -8.72 -10.81
CA PRO A 148 21.65 -9.95 -11.59
C PRO A 148 22.31 -11.13 -10.90
N GLY A 149 21.56 -12.21 -10.69
CA GLY A 149 22.01 -13.41 -9.97
C GLY A 149 21.53 -13.55 -8.54
N ASP A 150 21.14 -12.48 -7.88
CA ASP A 150 20.69 -12.48 -6.47
C ASP A 150 19.18 -12.70 -6.29
N GLY A 151 18.43 -12.92 -7.37
CA GLY A 151 16.96 -13.04 -7.34
C GLY A 151 16.44 -14.10 -6.37
N LEU A 152 17.10 -15.27 -6.24
CA LEU A 152 16.73 -16.30 -5.25
C LEU A 152 16.97 -15.82 -3.82
N ARG A 153 18.13 -15.21 -3.57
CA ARG A 153 18.46 -14.66 -2.26
C ARG A 153 17.45 -13.61 -1.85
N LEU A 154 17.16 -12.66 -2.74
CA LEU A 154 16.16 -11.63 -2.52
C LEU A 154 14.77 -12.21 -2.20
N ALA A 155 14.30 -13.20 -2.97
CA ALA A 155 13.01 -13.86 -2.74
C ALA A 155 12.93 -14.59 -1.39
N VAL A 156 13.99 -15.33 -1.04
CA VAL A 156 14.06 -16.08 0.22
C VAL A 156 14.16 -15.14 1.42
N TYR A 157 15.09 -14.19 1.40
CA TYR A 157 15.28 -13.26 2.52
C TYR A 157 14.06 -12.39 2.74
N ARG A 158 13.44 -11.87 1.67
CA ARG A 158 12.15 -11.15 1.76
C ARG A 158 11.08 -11.99 2.46
N SER A 159 10.96 -13.27 2.10
CA SER A 159 9.98 -14.15 2.72
C SER A 159 10.29 -14.38 4.21
N MET A 160 11.56 -14.59 4.57
CA MET A 160 11.99 -14.77 5.96
C MET A 160 11.75 -13.52 6.82
N GLU A 161 12.10 -12.34 6.32
CA GLU A 161 11.88 -11.04 6.98
C GLU A 161 10.40 -10.82 7.30
N ILE A 162 9.53 -11.07 6.32
CA ILE A 162 8.08 -10.96 6.52
C ILE A 162 7.58 -11.98 7.55
N MET A 163 8.04 -13.25 7.49
CA MET A 163 7.64 -14.27 8.46
C MET A 163 8.09 -13.93 9.87
N VAL A 164 9.32 -13.40 10.06
CA VAL A 164 9.80 -12.89 11.35
C VAL A 164 8.92 -11.77 11.85
N GLY A 165 8.64 -10.78 11.01
CA GLY A 165 7.76 -9.66 11.35
C GLY A 165 6.36 -10.12 11.77
N VAL A 166 5.76 -11.07 11.03
CA VAL A 166 4.46 -11.66 11.35
C VAL A 166 4.51 -12.43 12.66
N GLY A 167 5.48 -13.33 12.83
CA GLY A 167 5.60 -14.18 14.04
C GLY A 167 5.75 -13.37 15.31
N VAL A 168 6.68 -12.42 15.33
CA VAL A 168 6.91 -11.54 16.48
C VAL A 168 5.68 -10.67 16.78
N SER A 169 5.06 -10.10 15.75
CA SER A 169 3.88 -9.28 15.93
C SER A 169 2.71 -10.06 16.51
N TYR A 170 2.51 -11.29 16.04
CA TYR A 170 1.47 -12.16 16.56
C TYR A 170 1.71 -12.49 18.04
N LEU A 171 2.96 -12.82 18.42
CA LEU A 171 3.31 -13.06 19.81
C LEU A 171 3.06 -11.84 20.71
N VAL A 172 3.46 -10.65 20.28
CA VAL A 172 3.20 -9.40 21.00
C VAL A 172 1.69 -9.13 21.13
N GLN A 173 0.92 -9.38 20.07
CA GLN A 173 -0.54 -9.21 20.09
C GLN A 173 -1.19 -10.19 21.08
N VAL A 174 -0.85 -11.46 21.04
CA VAL A 174 -1.41 -12.47 21.95
C VAL A 174 -1.05 -12.17 23.41
N ALA A 175 0.18 -11.68 23.65
CA ALA A 175 0.65 -11.41 25.02
C ALA A 175 0.04 -10.12 25.62
N LEU A 176 -0.23 -9.09 24.81
CA LEU A 176 -0.54 -7.75 25.31
C LEU A 176 -1.89 -7.19 24.81
N ALA A 177 -2.57 -7.85 23.89
CA ALA A 177 -3.87 -7.37 23.44
C ALA A 177 -4.97 -7.78 24.42
N PRO A 178 -5.96 -6.91 24.68
CA PRO A 178 -7.16 -7.31 25.39
C PRO A 178 -7.92 -8.36 24.56
N VAL A 179 -8.66 -9.24 25.24
CA VAL A 179 -9.52 -10.23 24.56
C VAL A 179 -10.55 -9.48 23.72
N ALA A 180 -10.45 -9.61 22.40
CA ALA A 180 -11.29 -8.91 21.45
C ALA A 180 -12.38 -9.83 20.91
N GLN A 181 -13.51 -9.22 20.50
CA GLN A 181 -14.55 -9.93 19.76
C GLN A 181 -14.11 -10.12 18.30
N PRO A 182 -14.50 -11.23 17.67
CA PRO A 182 -14.13 -11.46 16.27
C PRO A 182 -14.74 -10.39 15.35
N ALA A 183 -13.93 -9.82 14.49
CA ALA A 183 -14.38 -8.85 13.51
C ALA A 183 -15.23 -9.54 12.43
N SER A 184 -16.28 -8.86 11.96
CA SER A 184 -17.07 -9.33 10.83
C SER A 184 -16.27 -9.19 9.52
N VAL A 185 -16.09 -10.29 8.80
CA VAL A 185 -15.49 -10.26 7.46
C VAL A 185 -16.54 -9.77 6.47
N SER A 186 -16.27 -8.67 5.80
CA SER A 186 -17.14 -8.18 4.72
C SER A 186 -17.06 -9.09 3.51
N ALA A 187 -18.21 -9.55 3.01
CA ALA A 187 -18.27 -10.34 1.80
C ALA A 187 -17.89 -9.49 0.59
N LYS A 188 -17.02 -10.03 -0.28
CA LYS A 188 -16.66 -9.43 -1.57
C LYS A 188 -17.12 -10.33 -2.71
N PRO A 189 -17.38 -9.78 -3.90
CA PRO A 189 -17.99 -10.54 -5.01
C PRO A 189 -17.13 -11.67 -5.56
N GLY A 190 -15.83 -11.67 -5.35
CA GLY A 190 -14.90 -12.59 -5.98
C GLY A 190 -14.22 -11.98 -7.22
N ILE A 191 -12.97 -12.41 -7.51
CA ILE A 191 -12.16 -11.81 -8.58
C ILE A 191 -12.82 -11.98 -9.96
N PHE A 192 -13.39 -13.15 -10.21
CA PHE A 192 -14.01 -13.51 -11.50
C PHE A 192 -15.54 -13.42 -11.48
N ALA A 193 -16.13 -12.80 -10.45
CA ALA A 193 -17.59 -12.67 -10.37
C ALA A 193 -18.12 -11.60 -11.34
N ASP A 194 -19.27 -11.88 -11.96
CA ASP A 194 -19.99 -10.91 -12.79
C ASP A 194 -20.82 -9.94 -11.92
N PRO A 195 -21.08 -8.71 -12.40
CA PRO A 195 -20.48 -8.11 -13.60
C PRO A 195 -19.02 -7.70 -13.39
N VAL A 196 -18.27 -7.64 -14.49
CA VAL A 196 -16.91 -7.10 -14.51
C VAL A 196 -16.96 -5.60 -14.21
N ASP A 197 -16.10 -5.12 -13.31
CA ASP A 197 -15.96 -3.68 -13.04
C ASP A 197 -15.00 -3.08 -14.09
N GLU A 198 -15.57 -2.53 -15.17
CA GLU A 198 -14.82 -2.00 -16.31
C GLU A 198 -13.91 -0.83 -15.92
N ASP A 199 -14.39 0.06 -15.04
CA ASP A 199 -13.60 1.20 -14.59
C ASP A 199 -12.39 0.75 -13.76
N LEU A 200 -12.59 -0.20 -12.85
CA LEU A 200 -11.52 -0.79 -12.07
C LEU A 200 -10.52 -1.54 -12.97
N LEU A 201 -11.02 -2.28 -13.96
CA LEU A 201 -10.17 -2.99 -14.91
C LEU A 201 -9.35 -2.01 -15.76
N ALA A 202 -9.93 -0.91 -16.21
CA ALA A 202 -9.21 0.13 -16.94
C ALA A 202 -8.09 0.76 -16.10
N ILE A 203 -8.35 1.09 -14.83
CA ILE A 203 -7.35 1.59 -13.89
C ILE A 203 -6.23 0.55 -13.71
N ALA A 204 -6.60 -0.72 -13.52
CA ALA A 204 -5.66 -1.81 -13.26
C ALA A 204 -4.74 -2.08 -14.46
N VAL A 205 -5.29 -2.16 -15.67
CA VAL A 205 -4.51 -2.39 -16.91
C VAL A 205 -3.62 -1.20 -17.21
N THR A 206 -4.16 0.03 -17.17
CA THR A 206 -3.36 1.24 -17.39
C THR A 206 -2.24 1.35 -16.36
N GLY A 207 -2.53 1.05 -15.09
CA GLY A 207 -1.55 1.04 -14.00
C GLY A 207 -0.50 -0.04 -14.18
N GLY A 208 -0.89 -1.23 -14.64
CA GLY A 208 0.04 -2.32 -14.96
C GLY A 208 1.04 -1.92 -16.03
N LEU A 209 0.57 -1.35 -17.13
CA LEU A 209 1.42 -0.83 -18.20
C LEU A 209 2.34 0.29 -17.70
N ALA A 210 1.82 1.20 -16.88
CA ALA A 210 2.61 2.28 -16.30
C ALA A 210 3.77 1.76 -15.44
N VAL A 211 3.50 0.80 -14.55
CA VAL A 211 4.54 0.21 -13.68
C VAL A 211 5.56 -0.59 -14.50
N ALA A 212 5.13 -1.30 -15.52
CA ALA A 212 6.03 -2.03 -16.41
C ALA A 212 7.01 -1.12 -17.14
N CYS A 213 6.64 0.15 -17.41
CA CYS A 213 7.54 1.13 -18.04
C CYS A 213 8.54 1.77 -17.06
N ILE A 214 8.38 1.59 -15.74
CA ILE A 214 9.25 2.24 -14.74
C ILE A 214 10.73 1.92 -14.96
N PRO A 215 11.18 0.66 -15.15
CA PRO A 215 12.58 0.38 -15.35
C PRO A 215 13.20 1.14 -16.54
N LEU A 216 12.45 1.23 -17.65
CA LEU A 216 12.91 1.97 -18.85
C LEU A 216 13.07 3.47 -18.57
N ILE A 217 12.15 4.06 -17.81
CA ILE A 217 12.19 5.48 -17.46
C ILE A 217 13.37 5.74 -16.51
N TRP A 218 13.57 4.85 -15.52
CA TRP A 218 14.64 4.97 -14.53
C TRP A 218 16.01 4.84 -15.16
N GLU A 219 16.19 3.87 -16.07
CA GLU A 219 17.42 3.69 -16.85
C GLU A 219 17.70 4.90 -17.75
N ALA A 220 16.68 5.38 -18.48
CA ALA A 220 16.85 6.52 -19.40
C ALA A 220 17.18 7.84 -18.70
N LEU A 221 16.78 8.02 -17.43
CA LEU A 221 16.98 9.24 -16.66
C LEU A 221 18.03 9.10 -15.54
N ASP A 222 18.66 7.93 -15.41
CA ASP A 222 19.65 7.60 -14.37
C ASP A 222 19.13 7.95 -12.95
N LEU A 223 17.91 7.50 -12.62
CA LEU A 223 17.25 7.82 -11.37
C LEU A 223 17.52 6.76 -10.28
N PRO A 224 17.76 7.17 -9.03
CA PRO A 224 17.87 6.25 -7.90
C PRO A 224 16.50 5.75 -7.43
N GLY A 225 16.48 4.66 -6.64
CA GLY A 225 15.29 4.21 -5.92
C GLY A 225 14.27 3.46 -6.77
N LEU A 226 14.71 2.70 -7.77
CA LEU A 226 13.85 1.87 -8.62
C LEU A 226 12.92 0.98 -7.79
N GLY A 227 13.43 0.30 -6.77
CA GLY A 227 12.65 -0.61 -5.92
C GLY A 227 11.54 0.06 -5.10
N GLN A 228 11.62 1.37 -4.82
CA GLN A 228 10.59 2.09 -4.05
C GLN A 228 9.41 2.59 -4.90
N THR A 229 9.64 2.74 -6.20
CA THR A 229 8.70 3.32 -7.16
C THR A 229 7.44 2.48 -7.34
N PRO A 230 7.50 1.16 -7.56
CA PRO A 230 6.31 0.34 -7.77
C PRO A 230 5.41 0.29 -6.53
N ILE A 231 5.97 0.30 -5.32
CA ILE A 231 5.17 0.33 -4.08
C ILE A 231 4.29 1.57 -4.05
N THR A 232 4.84 2.72 -4.41
CA THR A 232 4.09 3.97 -4.47
C THR A 232 3.05 3.93 -5.57
N ALA A 233 3.40 3.43 -6.74
CA ALA A 233 2.47 3.26 -7.84
C ALA A 233 1.25 2.42 -7.44
N PHE A 234 1.44 1.28 -6.78
CA PHE A 234 0.33 0.46 -6.26
C PHE A 234 -0.58 1.23 -5.30
N VAL A 235 0.01 1.97 -4.35
CA VAL A 235 -0.77 2.74 -3.37
C VAL A 235 -1.62 3.81 -4.05
N ILE A 236 -1.07 4.52 -5.03
CA ILE A 236 -1.81 5.56 -5.76
C ILE A 236 -2.89 4.95 -6.65
N LEU A 237 -2.61 3.83 -7.31
CA LEU A 237 -3.60 3.10 -8.12
C LEU A 237 -4.80 2.65 -7.29
N LEU A 238 -4.58 2.07 -6.11
CA LEU A 238 -5.66 1.70 -5.18
C LEU A 238 -6.46 2.91 -4.70
N ALA A 239 -5.85 4.09 -4.64
CA ALA A 239 -6.50 5.32 -4.24
C ALA A 239 -7.24 6.04 -5.37
N MET A 240 -7.08 5.62 -6.63
CA MET A 240 -7.65 6.34 -7.81
C MET A 240 -9.15 6.61 -7.69
N ARG A 241 -9.91 5.68 -7.12
CA ARG A 241 -11.36 5.82 -6.92
C ARG A 241 -11.74 6.57 -5.62
N ARG A 242 -10.79 6.78 -4.69
CA ARG A 242 -11.04 7.29 -3.32
C ARG A 242 -10.39 8.65 -3.03
N GLY A 243 -9.65 9.23 -3.97
CA GLY A 243 -8.95 10.50 -3.80
C GLY A 243 -7.43 10.38 -3.80
N PRO A 244 -6.83 10.13 -4.98
CA PRO A 244 -5.39 9.87 -5.12
C PRO A 244 -4.53 11.05 -4.66
N ALA A 245 -4.98 12.28 -4.86
CA ALA A 245 -4.24 13.48 -4.46
C ALA A 245 -4.04 13.57 -2.94
N TRP A 246 -5.08 13.25 -2.16
CA TRP A 246 -4.98 13.25 -0.70
C TRP A 246 -4.04 12.15 -0.20
N VAL A 247 -4.12 10.95 -0.76
CA VAL A 247 -3.22 9.85 -0.42
C VAL A 247 -1.78 10.18 -0.79
N ALA A 248 -1.53 10.81 -1.94
CA ALA A 248 -0.21 11.27 -2.36
C ALA A 248 0.38 12.29 -1.37
N VAL A 249 -0.41 13.30 -0.97
CA VAL A 249 0.04 14.32 0.00
C VAL A 249 0.39 13.70 1.35
N ASN A 250 -0.49 12.83 1.89
CA ASN A 250 -0.23 12.14 3.15
C ASN A 250 1.02 11.26 3.07
N ARG A 251 1.23 10.59 1.92
CA ARG A 251 2.40 9.74 1.70
C ARG A 251 3.70 10.55 1.72
N VAL A 252 3.75 11.65 0.97
CA VAL A 252 4.92 12.55 0.92
C VAL A 252 5.17 13.17 2.30
N ALA A 253 4.12 13.71 2.93
CA ALA A 253 4.26 14.35 4.24
C ALA A 253 4.76 13.37 5.31
N GLY A 254 4.21 12.16 5.37
CA GLY A 254 4.67 11.13 6.31
C GLY A 254 6.12 10.73 6.07
N CYS A 255 6.52 10.58 4.81
CA CYS A 255 7.90 10.26 4.45
C CYS A 255 8.88 11.38 4.86
N VAL A 256 8.53 12.63 4.58
CA VAL A 256 9.36 13.78 4.97
C VAL A 256 9.48 13.91 6.50
N LEU A 257 8.36 13.84 7.21
CA LEU A 257 8.36 13.94 8.68
C LEU A 257 9.11 12.77 9.34
N GLY A 258 8.81 11.54 8.92
CA GLY A 258 9.46 10.35 9.46
C GLY A 258 10.93 10.25 9.10
N GLY A 259 11.28 10.57 7.84
CA GLY A 259 12.67 10.60 7.38
C GLY A 259 13.50 11.68 8.12
N ALA A 260 12.95 12.89 8.25
CA ALA A 260 13.60 13.96 9.00
C ALA A 260 13.83 13.57 10.47
N TYR A 261 12.81 12.97 11.12
CA TYR A 261 12.97 12.47 12.48
C TYR A 261 14.06 11.38 12.56
N GLY A 262 14.04 10.40 11.66
CA GLY A 262 15.03 9.32 11.64
C GLY A 262 16.46 9.84 11.47
N LEU A 263 16.69 10.67 10.44
CA LEU A 263 18.00 11.25 10.16
C LEU A 263 18.50 12.15 11.30
N LEU A 264 17.61 12.96 11.90
CA LEU A 264 17.96 13.78 13.04
C LEU A 264 18.32 12.93 14.26
N SER A 265 17.54 11.87 14.53
CA SER A 265 17.77 10.95 15.63
C SER A 265 19.13 10.27 15.52
N MET A 266 19.56 9.87 14.33
CA MET A 266 20.86 9.23 14.09
C MET A 266 22.06 10.13 14.49
N ARG A 267 21.88 11.45 14.54
CA ARG A 267 22.91 12.38 15.06
C ARG A 267 23.17 12.21 16.56
N PHE A 268 22.21 11.68 17.31
CA PHE A 268 22.29 11.51 18.76
C PHE A 268 22.57 10.08 19.20
N VAL A 269 22.53 9.13 18.28
CA VAL A 269 22.71 7.69 18.60
C VAL A 269 24.16 7.39 18.98
N GLY A 270 25.15 7.92 18.24
CA GLY A 270 26.54 7.51 18.38
C GLY A 270 26.66 5.98 18.35
N ASP A 271 27.44 5.40 19.28
CA ASP A 271 27.60 3.94 19.44
C ASP A 271 26.62 3.32 20.47
N ALA A 272 25.67 4.12 20.97
CA ALA A 272 24.79 3.70 22.07
C ALA A 272 23.53 2.97 21.52
N PHE A 273 23.58 1.65 21.41
CA PHE A 273 22.46 0.80 20.96
C PHE A 273 21.17 1.08 21.73
N ALA A 274 21.24 1.27 23.05
CA ALA A 274 20.07 1.58 23.87
C ALA A 274 19.39 2.89 23.48
N VAL A 275 20.18 3.93 23.14
CA VAL A 275 19.67 5.22 22.68
C VAL A 275 18.99 5.06 21.32
N TRP A 276 19.61 4.30 20.41
CA TRP A 276 19.02 3.99 19.12
C TRP A 276 17.65 3.31 19.24
N ILE A 277 17.54 2.25 20.07
CA ILE A 277 16.26 1.57 20.34
C ILE A 277 15.24 2.52 20.96
N ALA A 278 15.63 3.35 21.92
CA ALA A 278 14.72 4.29 22.57
C ALA A 278 14.16 5.34 21.59
N LEU A 279 15.01 5.90 20.74
CA LEU A 279 14.60 6.85 19.70
C LEU A 279 13.73 6.19 18.64
N LEU A 280 14.10 5.00 18.16
CA LEU A 280 13.30 4.24 17.21
C LEU A 280 11.91 3.92 17.80
N PHE A 281 11.86 3.39 19.02
CA PHE A 281 10.61 3.09 19.70
C PHE A 281 9.74 4.34 19.88
N GLY A 282 10.31 5.45 20.34
CA GLY A 282 9.59 6.71 20.56
C GLY A 282 8.99 7.27 19.27
N GLY A 283 9.76 7.29 18.19
CA GLY A 283 9.29 7.74 16.88
C GLY A 283 8.19 6.83 16.33
N LEU A 284 8.35 5.51 16.46
CA LEU A 284 7.34 4.53 16.06
C LEU A 284 6.07 4.63 16.90
N TYR A 285 6.18 4.83 18.22
CA TYR A 285 5.03 5.00 19.10
C TYR A 285 4.16 6.19 18.67
N VAL A 286 4.78 7.35 18.46
CA VAL A 286 4.07 8.57 18.03
C VAL A 286 3.42 8.36 16.65
N SER A 287 4.17 7.81 15.70
CA SER A 287 3.68 7.57 14.35
C SER A 287 2.54 6.55 14.30
N CYS A 288 2.64 5.46 15.07
CA CYS A 288 1.58 4.46 15.21
C CYS A 288 0.36 5.03 15.96
N TYR A 289 0.55 5.93 16.92
CA TYR A 289 -0.55 6.60 17.59
C TYR A 289 -1.37 7.43 16.60
N VAL A 290 -0.71 8.23 15.74
CA VAL A 290 -1.39 8.98 14.67
C VAL A 290 -2.07 8.04 13.68
N LYS A 291 -1.41 6.91 13.31
CA LYS A 291 -1.95 5.89 12.40
C LYS A 291 -3.27 5.29 12.91
N GLU A 292 -3.37 5.01 14.21
CA GLU A 292 -4.53 4.31 14.81
C GLU A 292 -5.70 5.24 15.14
N ARG A 293 -5.59 6.51 14.85
CA ARG A 293 -6.71 7.45 14.99
C ARG A 293 -7.53 7.51 13.70
N ASP A 294 -8.85 7.65 13.85
CA ASP A 294 -9.80 7.81 12.73
C ASP A 294 -9.76 9.24 12.15
N GLY A 295 -8.54 9.71 11.83
CA GLY A 295 -8.31 11.06 11.35
C GLY A 295 -7.80 11.12 9.90
N GLU A 296 -7.87 12.30 9.32
CA GLU A 296 -7.34 12.58 7.97
C GLU A 296 -5.81 12.36 7.88
N ALA A 297 -5.09 12.40 9.01
CA ALA A 297 -3.65 12.19 9.12
C ALA A 297 -3.23 10.74 9.39
N SER A 298 -4.17 9.80 9.56
CA SER A 298 -3.87 8.39 9.88
C SER A 298 -2.86 7.78 8.90
N TYR A 299 -3.03 8.01 7.60
CA TYR A 299 -2.10 7.51 6.59
C TYR A 299 -0.73 8.19 6.64
N THR A 300 -0.66 9.48 7.02
CA THR A 300 0.61 10.18 7.30
C THR A 300 1.36 9.49 8.44
N GLY A 301 0.68 9.11 9.53
CA GLY A 301 1.26 8.36 10.64
C GLY A 301 1.87 7.02 10.19
N HIS A 302 1.13 6.25 9.37
CA HIS A 302 1.67 5.00 8.80
C HIS A 302 2.94 5.23 7.97
N GLN A 303 2.93 6.22 7.08
CA GLN A 303 4.08 6.52 6.23
C GLN A 303 5.27 7.08 7.03
N ALA A 304 5.01 7.85 8.09
CA ALA A 304 6.07 8.33 8.99
C ALA A 304 6.74 7.15 9.72
N ALA A 305 5.98 6.18 10.23
CA ALA A 305 6.55 4.99 10.85
C ALA A 305 7.45 4.22 9.88
N VAL A 306 7.00 4.00 8.63
CA VAL A 306 7.80 3.33 7.60
C VAL A 306 9.07 4.12 7.28
N ALA A 307 8.99 5.45 7.17
CA ALA A 307 10.13 6.29 6.88
C ALA A 307 11.15 6.33 8.03
N ILE A 308 10.70 6.35 9.29
CA ILE A 308 11.55 6.23 10.48
C ILE A 308 12.33 4.91 10.44
N ILE A 309 11.64 3.79 10.21
CA ILE A 309 12.28 2.48 10.13
C ILE A 309 13.36 2.50 9.05
N MET A 310 13.03 2.90 7.83
CA MET A 310 13.98 2.89 6.71
C MET A 310 15.15 3.88 6.87
N SER A 311 14.97 4.95 7.63
CA SER A 311 16.06 5.91 7.91
C SER A 311 16.98 5.49 9.06
N MET A 312 16.46 4.68 10.00
CA MET A 312 17.20 4.31 11.22
C MET A 312 17.68 2.86 11.19
N VAL A 313 17.07 1.98 10.37
CA VAL A 313 17.37 0.54 10.31
C VAL A 313 17.93 0.23 8.93
N GLN A 314 19.24 0.22 8.82
CA GLN A 314 19.97 -0.06 7.58
C GLN A 314 20.97 -1.17 7.83
N GLY A 315 20.70 -2.37 7.31
CA GLY A 315 21.53 -3.55 7.56
C GLY A 315 21.53 -3.97 9.03
N LEU A 316 22.66 -4.45 9.52
CA LEU A 316 22.78 -5.04 10.86
C LEU A 316 23.25 -4.06 11.96
N ALA A 317 23.42 -2.80 11.65
CA ALA A 317 23.86 -1.77 12.60
C ALA A 317 23.27 -0.40 12.26
N PRO A 318 23.19 0.53 13.24
CA PRO A 318 22.84 1.91 12.96
C PRO A 318 23.80 2.52 11.93
N SER A 319 23.27 3.09 10.86
CA SER A 319 24.07 3.77 9.84
C SER A 319 23.48 5.16 9.57
N PRO A 320 24.29 6.21 9.56
CA PRO A 320 23.84 7.58 9.29
C PRO A 320 23.72 7.90 7.80
N ASP A 321 23.54 6.88 6.93
CA ASP A 321 23.45 7.10 5.49
C ASP A 321 22.11 7.77 5.11
N ILE A 322 22.20 8.85 4.35
CA ILE A 322 21.04 9.60 3.86
C ILE A 322 20.51 9.06 2.53
N LEU A 323 21.31 8.25 1.81
CA LEU A 323 20.99 7.80 0.46
C LEU A 323 19.65 7.01 0.41
N PRO A 324 19.35 6.06 1.30
CA PRO A 324 18.06 5.35 1.28
C PRO A 324 16.84 6.27 1.48
N ALA A 325 16.99 7.34 2.23
CA ALA A 325 15.93 8.33 2.42
C ALA A 325 15.68 9.14 1.12
N ILE A 326 16.75 9.49 0.40
CA ILE A 326 16.68 10.17 -0.90
C ILE A 326 16.06 9.24 -1.95
N GLU A 327 16.54 8.02 -2.07
CA GLU A 327 16.01 7.00 -3.00
C GLU A 327 14.53 6.76 -2.78
N ARG A 328 14.11 6.67 -1.52
CA ARG A 328 12.70 6.55 -1.18
C ARG A 328 11.88 7.76 -1.63
N LEU A 329 12.38 8.97 -1.43
CA LEU A 329 11.68 10.19 -1.80
C LEU A 329 11.57 10.31 -3.34
N VAL A 330 12.65 10.05 -4.06
CA VAL A 330 12.69 10.05 -5.53
C VAL A 330 11.75 8.99 -6.09
N GLY A 331 11.87 7.74 -5.63
CA GLY A 331 10.99 6.65 -6.06
C GLY A 331 9.51 6.92 -5.76
N MET A 332 9.22 7.61 -4.66
CA MET A 332 7.86 7.97 -4.28
C MET A 332 7.27 9.06 -5.19
N ILE A 333 8.01 10.14 -5.43
CA ILE A 333 7.56 11.22 -6.32
C ILE A 333 7.44 10.69 -7.75
N GLY A 334 8.42 9.91 -8.20
CA GLY A 334 8.41 9.29 -9.51
C GLY A 334 7.24 8.33 -9.71
N GLY A 335 6.95 7.46 -8.73
CA GLY A 335 5.80 6.55 -8.77
C GLY A 335 4.45 7.28 -8.86
N ILE A 336 4.29 8.38 -8.12
CA ILE A 336 3.11 9.25 -8.22
C ILE A 336 3.01 9.84 -9.63
N ALA A 337 4.10 10.41 -10.14
CA ALA A 337 4.14 11.07 -11.43
C ALA A 337 3.81 10.10 -12.59
N VAL A 338 4.46 8.93 -12.62
CA VAL A 338 4.25 7.91 -13.64
C VAL A 338 2.80 7.45 -13.68
N VAL A 339 2.19 7.16 -12.53
CA VAL A 339 0.77 6.74 -12.48
C VAL A 339 -0.16 7.84 -12.93
N ILE A 340 0.03 9.08 -12.45
CA ILE A 340 -0.85 10.20 -12.83
C ILE A 340 -0.77 10.47 -14.34
N VAL A 341 0.44 10.50 -14.89
CA VAL A 341 0.64 10.73 -16.34
C VAL A 341 0.02 9.59 -17.16
N ALA A 342 0.26 8.33 -16.77
CA ALA A 342 -0.27 7.17 -17.48
C ALA A 342 -1.82 7.14 -17.42
N GLN A 343 -2.42 7.40 -16.26
CA GLN A 343 -3.87 7.45 -16.13
C GLN A 343 -4.48 8.61 -16.94
N ALA A 344 -3.82 9.76 -16.98
CA ALA A 344 -4.31 10.87 -17.79
C ALA A 344 -4.19 10.63 -19.32
N ALA A 345 -3.09 10.01 -19.75
CA ALA A 345 -2.79 9.84 -21.18
C ALA A 345 -3.38 8.56 -21.77
N ALA A 346 -3.27 7.41 -21.08
CA ALA A 346 -3.59 6.11 -21.62
C ALA A 346 -4.95 5.55 -21.17
N ALA A 347 -5.47 5.93 -19.99
CA ALA A 347 -6.72 5.38 -19.49
C ALA A 347 -7.92 5.55 -20.44
N PRO A 348 -8.11 6.68 -21.15
CA PRO A 348 -9.22 6.83 -22.10
C PRO A 348 -9.16 5.83 -23.28
N LEU A 349 -7.96 5.47 -23.73
CA LEU A 349 -7.76 4.51 -24.82
C LEU A 349 -7.99 3.07 -24.31
N VAL A 350 -7.45 2.75 -23.14
CA VAL A 350 -7.62 1.43 -22.50
C VAL A 350 -9.10 1.17 -22.16
N SER A 351 -9.80 2.17 -21.61
CA SER A 351 -11.23 2.06 -21.30
C SER A 351 -12.06 1.76 -22.55
N ARG A 352 -11.82 2.48 -23.66
CA ARG A 352 -12.49 2.21 -24.94
C ARG A 352 -12.21 0.79 -25.45
N ALA A 353 -10.98 0.33 -25.35
CA ALA A 353 -10.61 -1.01 -25.79
C ALA A 353 -11.29 -2.08 -24.93
N ILE A 354 -11.38 -1.90 -23.62
CA ILE A 354 -12.06 -2.81 -22.71
C ILE A 354 -13.57 -2.86 -23.01
N SER A 355 -14.23 -1.69 -23.14
CA SER A 355 -15.66 -1.61 -23.48
C SER A 355 -15.97 -2.27 -24.83
N ALA A 356 -15.10 -2.10 -25.82
CA ALA A 356 -15.26 -2.77 -27.11
C ALA A 356 -15.10 -4.31 -27.01
N ALA A 357 -14.11 -4.77 -26.22
CA ALA A 357 -13.85 -6.19 -26.02
C ALA A 357 -14.96 -6.91 -25.23
N LEU A 358 -15.57 -6.24 -24.27
CA LEU A 358 -16.65 -6.80 -23.44
C LEU A 358 -18.04 -6.64 -24.07
N GLY A 359 -18.14 -6.01 -25.26
CA GLY A 359 -19.39 -5.86 -25.98
C GLY A 359 -20.35 -4.82 -25.38
N SER A 360 -19.92 -4.01 -24.42
CA SER A 360 -20.71 -2.97 -23.79
C SER A 360 -20.80 -1.68 -24.65
N GLY A 361 -20.17 -1.67 -25.81
CA GLY A 361 -20.18 -0.54 -26.75
C GLY A 361 -21.38 -0.58 -27.69
N GLY A 362 -22.62 -0.33 -27.21
CA GLY A 362 -23.78 -0.23 -28.14
C GLY A 362 -25.16 -0.28 -27.54
N GLY A 363 -25.31 -0.36 -26.24
CA GLY A 363 -26.60 -0.15 -25.59
C GLY A 363 -26.88 1.35 -25.46
N ALA A 364 -27.52 1.97 -26.46
CA ALA A 364 -28.14 3.27 -26.27
C ALA A 364 -29.02 3.17 -25.01
N MET A 365 -28.77 4.01 -24.02
CA MET A 365 -29.65 4.15 -22.87
C MET A 365 -31.09 4.24 -23.39
N PRO A 366 -32.03 3.39 -22.93
CA PRO A 366 -33.41 3.50 -23.33
C PRO A 366 -33.88 4.90 -22.92
N ASP A 367 -34.34 5.69 -23.91
CA ASP A 367 -34.89 7.01 -23.70
C ASP A 367 -36.00 6.92 -22.65
N PRO A 368 -35.84 7.53 -21.46
CA PRO A 368 -36.85 7.47 -20.41
C PRO A 368 -38.20 8.10 -20.85
N ARG A 369 -38.27 8.70 -22.03
CA ARG A 369 -39.49 9.27 -22.60
C ARG A 369 -40.32 8.24 -23.37
N ARG A 370 -39.79 7.04 -23.70
CA ARG A 370 -40.58 5.99 -24.43
C ARG A 370 -41.35 5.04 -23.52
N SER A 371 -41.08 5.03 -22.19
CA SER A 371 -41.83 4.18 -21.23
C SER A 371 -43.14 4.84 -20.75
N GLY A 372 -43.48 6.05 -21.19
CA GLY A 372 -44.67 6.80 -20.75
C GLY A 372 -45.91 6.68 -21.62
N GLU A 373 -45.86 6.05 -22.80
CA GLU A 373 -47.01 6.04 -23.73
C GLU A 373 -47.84 4.75 -23.78
N GLY A 374 -47.48 3.72 -22.99
CA GLY A 374 -48.15 2.40 -23.00
C GLY A 374 -49.19 2.17 -21.89
N GLU A 375 -49.30 3.03 -20.88
CA GLU A 375 -50.12 2.71 -19.70
C GLU A 375 -51.22 3.74 -19.37
N ARG A 376 -51.90 4.25 -20.41
CA ARG A 376 -53.14 5.00 -20.24
C ARG A 376 -54.32 4.29 -20.89
N ARG A 377 -54.58 3.03 -20.50
CA ARG A 377 -55.91 2.41 -20.70
C ARG A 377 -56.22 1.51 -19.51
N GLY A 378 -57.13 1.95 -18.65
CA GLY A 378 -57.84 1.06 -17.72
C GLY A 378 -57.82 1.46 -16.26
N VAL A 379 -58.32 2.64 -15.89
CA VAL A 379 -58.82 2.86 -14.53
C VAL A 379 -60.33 2.64 -14.54
N PRO A 380 -60.88 1.63 -13.87
CA PRO A 380 -62.32 1.53 -13.66
C PRO A 380 -62.76 2.55 -12.62
N ARG A 381 -63.80 3.32 -12.95
CA ARG A 381 -64.48 4.24 -12.03
C ARG A 381 -65.09 3.49 -10.86
N ARG A 382 -64.79 3.96 -9.64
CA ARG A 382 -65.53 3.61 -8.43
C ARG A 382 -66.98 4.14 -8.55
N GLY A 383 -67.90 3.25 -8.57
CA GLY A 383 -69.32 3.49 -8.48
C GLY A 383 -70.04 2.14 -8.66
N ASP A 384 -70.85 1.77 -7.72
CA ASP A 384 -71.71 0.58 -7.64
C ASP A 384 -71.06 -0.61 -6.92
N LEU A 385 -71.36 -0.64 -5.61
CA LEU A 385 -72.10 -1.76 -4.98
C LEU A 385 -72.39 -1.39 -3.53
N ALA A 386 -73.64 -1.53 -3.25
CA ALA A 386 -74.30 -1.42 -1.93
C ALA A 386 -73.77 -2.38 -0.86
#